data_47d9728f8246ebb63942d40729938830
#
_entry.id   47d9728f8246ebb63942d40729938830
#
_cell.length_a   1.000
_cell.length_b   1.000
_cell.length_c   1.000
_cell.angle_alpha   90.00
_cell.angle_beta   90.00
_cell.angle_gamma   90.00
#
_symmetry.space_group_name_H-M   'P 1'
#
loop_
_entity.id
_entity.type
_entity.pdbx_description
1 polymer ?
#
loop_
_entity_poly.entity_id
_entity_poly.type
_entity_poly.pdbx_seq_one_letter_code
_entity_poly.pdbx_strand_id
1 'polypeptide(L)'
;MVFTGNANPELAKQVTAHLGIELGRADVGKFSDGEMLENVRGRDVFILQSTSYPTNDTLMEVMVMVDALRRASAGRITAAIPYLGYSRQDRRPRSARVAITAKVVANMLTSVGVNRLLTMDLHSDQIQGFFDIPVDNIYATPILLDELLKQKYEDLVVVSPDVGGVVRARAAAKQLGSDLAIIDKRRPKPNVAKVMNIIGDVSGRTCVIMDDMVDTANTLCEAAAALKNNGAKKVVAYATHPVLSGNAADRIMNSDLDELVV
;
A
#
# COMPACT_ATOMS: atom_id res chain seq x y z
N MET A 1 -0.53 12.79 20.83
CA MET A 1 -1.88 12.16 20.92
C MET A 1 -2.17 11.49 19.59
N VAL A 2 -2.90 10.36 19.59
CA VAL A 2 -3.29 9.66 18.35
C VAL A 2 -4.81 9.58 18.27
N PHE A 3 -5.38 9.99 17.16
CA PHE A 3 -6.80 9.85 16.82
C PHE A 3 -6.95 8.92 15.62
N THR A 4 -8.13 8.37 15.41
CA THR A 4 -8.45 7.54 14.24
C THR A 4 -9.79 7.92 13.64
N GLY A 5 -9.93 7.76 12.34
CA GLY A 5 -11.22 7.72 11.68
C GLY A 5 -11.78 6.28 11.66
N ASN A 6 -12.69 6.03 10.74
CA ASN A 6 -13.49 4.80 10.71
C ASN A 6 -12.92 3.67 9.84
N ALA A 7 -11.85 3.92 9.07
CA ALA A 7 -11.34 2.94 8.10
C ALA A 7 -10.74 1.69 8.78
N ASN A 8 -9.95 1.87 9.86
CA ASN A 8 -9.34 0.76 10.59
C ASN A 8 -9.07 1.12 12.05
N PRO A 9 -10.11 1.23 12.90
CA PRO A 9 -9.95 1.56 14.32
C PRO A 9 -9.17 0.47 15.09
N GLU A 10 -9.20 -0.77 14.62
CA GLU A 10 -8.45 -1.86 15.27
C GLU A 10 -6.93 -1.66 15.14
N LEU A 11 -6.44 -1.28 13.97
CA LEU A 11 -5.04 -0.93 13.78
C LEU A 11 -4.62 0.22 14.73
N ALA A 12 -5.48 1.24 14.87
CA ALA A 12 -5.19 2.36 15.76
C ALA A 12 -5.08 1.93 17.24
N LYS A 13 -5.94 1.02 17.69
CA LYS A 13 -5.87 0.44 19.03
C LYS A 13 -4.57 -0.35 19.24
N GLN A 14 -4.19 -1.18 18.26
CA GLN A 14 -2.95 -1.96 18.32
C GLN A 14 -1.72 -1.05 18.37
N VAL A 15 -1.69 0.00 17.53
CA VAL A 15 -0.60 0.98 17.52
C VAL A 15 -0.50 1.73 18.85
N THR A 16 -1.61 2.22 19.38
CA THR A 16 -1.60 2.95 20.67
C THR A 16 -1.25 2.04 21.84
N ALA A 17 -1.71 0.79 21.83
CA ALA A 17 -1.33 -0.21 22.83
C ALA A 17 0.19 -0.50 22.78
N HIS A 18 0.76 -0.64 21.58
CA HIS A 18 2.20 -0.83 21.41
C HIS A 18 3.01 0.38 21.88
N LEU A 19 2.49 1.58 21.69
CA LEU A 19 3.11 2.83 22.17
C LEU A 19 2.90 3.08 23.68
N GLY A 20 2.08 2.30 24.36
CA GLY A 20 1.74 2.51 25.78
C GLY A 20 0.95 3.81 26.04
N ILE A 21 0.13 4.25 25.09
CA ILE A 21 -0.71 5.46 25.19
C ILE A 21 -2.17 5.13 24.91
N GLU A 22 -3.07 5.99 25.38
CA GLU A 22 -4.48 5.86 25.06
C GLU A 22 -4.80 6.45 23.68
N LEU A 23 -5.79 5.86 23.00
CA LEU A 23 -6.35 6.40 21.78
C LEU A 23 -7.22 7.62 22.13
N GLY A 24 -6.99 8.74 21.43
CA GLY A 24 -7.75 9.96 21.62
C GLY A 24 -9.21 9.79 21.20
N ARG A 25 -10.09 10.43 21.94
CA ARG A 25 -11.54 10.38 21.71
C ARG A 25 -11.95 11.43 20.69
N ALA A 26 -12.54 10.98 19.59
CA ALA A 26 -13.14 11.82 18.57
C ALA A 26 -14.47 11.20 18.13
N ASP A 27 -15.45 12.01 17.81
CA ASP A 27 -16.66 11.56 17.15
C ASP A 27 -16.54 11.85 15.64
N VAL A 28 -16.50 10.79 14.83
CA VAL A 28 -16.34 10.85 13.38
C VAL A 28 -17.52 10.16 12.74
N GLY A 29 -18.58 10.91 12.44
CA GLY A 29 -19.82 10.40 11.86
C GLY A 29 -19.90 10.64 10.34
N LYS A 30 -20.85 9.97 9.67
CA LYS A 30 -21.06 10.07 8.20
C LYS A 30 -21.51 11.46 7.72
N PHE A 31 -22.05 12.29 8.61
CA PHE A 31 -22.59 13.63 8.30
C PHE A 31 -21.92 14.72 9.13
N SER A 32 -20.81 14.45 9.75
CA SER A 32 -20.38 15.29 10.83
C SER A 32 -19.04 15.92 10.56
N ASP A 33 -19.06 16.85 10.89
CA ASP A 33 -18.47 17.74 11.83
C ASP A 33 -17.52 17.06 12.83
N GLY A 34 -16.58 16.20 12.44
CA GLY A 34 -15.67 15.48 13.35
C GLY A 34 -15.33 16.26 14.64
N GLU A 35 -15.93 15.86 15.76
CA GLU A 35 -15.73 16.53 17.04
C GLU A 35 -14.55 15.92 17.80
N MET A 36 -13.57 16.76 18.15
CA MET A 36 -12.46 16.37 19.03
C MET A 36 -12.90 16.54 20.49
N LEU A 37 -13.04 15.45 21.20
CA LEU A 37 -13.52 15.44 22.59
C LEU A 37 -12.42 15.72 23.63
N GLU A 38 -11.19 16.01 23.18
CA GLU A 38 -10.03 16.23 24.03
C GLU A 38 -9.36 17.56 23.75
N ASN A 39 -8.69 18.10 24.77
CA ASN A 39 -7.90 19.33 24.62
C ASN A 39 -6.59 19.03 23.88
N VAL A 40 -6.50 19.47 22.63
CA VAL A 40 -5.34 19.29 21.75
C VAL A 40 -4.47 20.53 21.61
N ARG A 41 -4.79 21.61 22.30
CA ARG A 41 -4.07 22.90 22.17
C ARG A 41 -2.58 22.75 22.38
N GLY A 42 -1.79 23.17 21.39
CA GLY A 42 -0.33 23.11 21.40
C GLY A 42 0.27 21.69 21.37
N ARG A 43 -0.54 20.64 21.23
CA ARG A 43 -0.08 19.25 21.20
C ARG A 43 0.34 18.80 19.78
N ASP A 44 1.29 17.87 19.75
CA ASP A 44 1.55 17.06 18.57
C ASP A 44 0.47 15.97 18.45
N VAL A 45 -0.21 15.97 17.32
CA VAL A 45 -1.36 15.11 17.07
C VAL A 45 -1.12 14.27 15.81
N PHE A 46 -1.48 13.00 15.89
CA PHE A 46 -1.47 12.06 14.79
C PHE A 46 -2.90 11.63 14.46
N ILE A 47 -3.25 11.63 13.19
CA ILE A 47 -4.47 11.02 12.67
C ILE A 47 -4.05 9.73 11.97
N LEU A 48 -4.39 8.58 12.55
CA LEU A 48 -4.11 7.27 11.94
C LEU A 48 -5.35 6.80 11.18
N GLN A 49 -5.29 6.86 9.86
CA GLN A 49 -6.40 6.52 8.97
C GLN A 49 -5.90 6.08 7.60
N SER A 50 -6.11 4.82 7.23
CA SER A 50 -5.94 4.39 5.83
C SER A 50 -7.02 5.01 4.94
N THR A 51 -6.63 5.50 3.76
CA THR A 51 -7.59 6.02 2.78
C THR A 51 -7.94 4.96 1.73
N SER A 52 -8.24 3.75 2.22
CA SER A 52 -8.76 2.61 1.45
C SER A 52 -10.26 2.78 1.15
N TYR A 53 -10.83 1.82 0.44
CA TYR A 53 -12.26 1.86 0.08
C TYR A 53 -13.18 1.92 1.33
N PRO A 54 -14.18 2.78 1.33
CA PRO A 54 -14.55 3.78 0.31
C PRO A 54 -13.64 5.02 0.37
N THR A 55 -12.74 5.15 -0.61
CA THR A 55 -11.59 6.09 -0.58
C THR A 55 -12.01 7.55 -0.41
N ASN A 56 -13.11 7.97 -1.05
CA ASN A 56 -13.58 9.36 -0.93
C ASN A 56 -14.03 9.68 0.50
N ASP A 57 -14.71 8.76 1.14
CA ASP A 57 -15.24 8.95 2.49
C ASP A 57 -14.10 8.97 3.51
N THR A 58 -13.20 7.98 3.44
CA THR A 58 -12.06 7.87 4.36
C THR A 58 -11.05 9.02 4.20
N LEU A 59 -10.87 9.52 2.96
CA LEU A 59 -10.06 10.71 2.72
C LEU A 59 -10.75 11.97 3.28
N MET A 60 -12.06 12.11 3.10
CA MET A 60 -12.81 13.24 3.64
C MET A 60 -12.82 13.24 5.17
N GLU A 61 -12.91 12.09 5.82
CA GLU A 61 -12.74 11.98 7.26
C GLU A 61 -11.40 12.57 7.73
N VAL A 62 -10.30 12.25 7.06
CA VAL A 62 -8.99 12.86 7.36
C VAL A 62 -9.04 14.37 7.25
N MET A 63 -9.64 14.90 6.15
CA MET A 63 -9.71 16.36 5.93
C MET A 63 -10.51 17.07 7.04
N VAL A 64 -11.66 16.53 7.41
CA VAL A 64 -12.52 17.09 8.45
C VAL A 64 -11.83 17.04 9.82
N MET A 65 -11.20 15.91 10.14
CA MET A 65 -10.43 15.76 11.39
C MET A 65 -9.27 16.76 11.46
N VAL A 66 -8.55 16.98 10.37
CA VAL A 66 -7.44 17.95 10.31
C VAL A 66 -7.97 19.36 10.56
N ASP A 67 -9.08 19.78 9.92
CA ASP A 67 -9.66 21.10 10.14
C ASP A 67 -10.13 21.29 11.58
N ALA A 68 -10.79 20.28 12.17
CA ALA A 68 -11.23 20.31 13.56
C ALA A 68 -10.04 20.48 14.53
N LEU A 69 -8.97 19.69 14.35
CA LEU A 69 -7.75 19.78 15.15
C LEU A 69 -7.05 21.14 15.01
N ARG A 70 -7.00 21.67 13.79
CA ARG A 70 -6.43 22.99 13.50
C ARG A 70 -7.23 24.10 14.20
N ARG A 71 -8.57 24.05 14.15
CA ARG A 71 -9.44 24.99 14.87
C ARG A 71 -9.32 24.86 16.38
N ALA A 72 -9.08 23.64 16.87
CA ALA A 72 -8.78 23.40 18.30
C ALA A 72 -7.36 23.80 18.70
N SER A 73 -6.58 24.43 17.81
CA SER A 73 -5.20 24.93 18.05
C SER A 73 -4.19 23.80 18.35
N ALA A 74 -4.30 22.65 17.70
CA ALA A 74 -3.22 21.65 17.72
C ALA A 74 -1.89 22.29 17.26
N GLY A 75 -0.80 21.94 17.89
CA GLY A 75 0.51 22.53 17.59
C GLY A 75 1.12 21.99 16.30
N ARG A 76 0.95 20.68 16.05
CA ARG A 76 1.36 20.01 14.82
C ARG A 76 0.42 18.84 14.53
N ILE A 77 0.05 18.67 13.26
CA ILE A 77 -0.84 17.61 12.81
C ILE A 77 -0.08 16.73 11.81
N THR A 78 0.11 15.47 12.17
CA THR A 78 0.69 14.44 11.30
C THR A 78 -0.43 13.52 10.83
N ALA A 79 -0.62 13.42 9.52
CA ALA A 79 -1.48 12.42 8.92
C ALA A 79 -0.70 11.11 8.77
N ALA A 80 -1.03 10.11 9.57
CA ALA A 80 -0.49 8.76 9.46
C ALA A 80 -1.46 7.93 8.60
N ILE A 81 -1.15 7.82 7.32
CA ILE A 81 -1.99 7.18 6.30
C ILE A 81 -1.25 5.95 5.77
N PRO A 82 -1.40 4.76 6.39
CA PRO A 82 -0.70 3.56 5.95
C PRO A 82 -0.92 3.30 4.45
N TYR A 83 -2.16 3.19 4.00
CA TYR A 83 -2.48 3.14 2.58
C TYR A 83 -2.98 4.49 2.07
N LEU A 84 -2.19 5.11 1.20
CA LEU A 84 -2.55 6.37 0.55
C LEU A 84 -3.37 6.09 -0.72
N GLY A 85 -4.67 6.31 -0.65
CA GLY A 85 -5.58 6.18 -1.78
C GLY A 85 -5.19 7.10 -2.94
N TYR A 86 -5.55 6.72 -4.16
CA TYR A 86 -5.20 7.41 -5.41
C TYR A 86 -3.71 7.45 -5.76
N SER A 87 -2.81 6.87 -4.97
CA SER A 87 -1.36 6.84 -5.23
C SER A 87 -0.98 6.23 -6.58
N ARG A 88 -1.80 5.32 -7.13
CA ARG A 88 -1.59 4.70 -8.45
C ARG A 88 -1.77 5.66 -9.63
N GLN A 89 -2.42 6.81 -9.40
CA GLN A 89 -2.63 7.86 -10.42
C GLN A 89 -1.56 8.96 -10.24
N ASP A 90 -0.30 8.55 -10.33
CA ASP A 90 0.90 9.35 -10.07
C ASP A 90 1.47 10.02 -11.32
N ARG A 91 1.00 9.66 -12.49
CA ARG A 91 1.52 10.16 -13.77
C ARG A 91 0.45 10.21 -14.85
N ARG A 92 0.69 11.06 -15.84
CA ARG A 92 -0.14 11.16 -17.04
C ARG A 92 0.49 10.34 -18.18
N PRO A 93 -0.19 9.33 -18.75
CA PRO A 93 0.24 8.69 -19.99
C PRO A 93 0.37 9.69 -21.13
N ARG A 94 1.34 9.49 -22.04
CA ARG A 94 1.67 10.47 -23.09
C ARG A 94 0.50 10.93 -23.96
N SER A 95 -0.46 10.06 -24.22
CA SER A 95 -1.61 10.31 -25.11
C SER A 95 -2.89 10.69 -24.37
N ALA A 96 -2.90 10.72 -23.03
CA ALA A 96 -4.11 10.92 -22.25
C ALA A 96 -4.18 12.33 -21.63
N ARG A 97 -5.40 12.88 -21.58
CA ARG A 97 -5.73 14.13 -20.87
C ARG A 97 -6.42 13.77 -19.55
N VAL A 98 -5.66 13.25 -18.60
CA VAL A 98 -6.15 12.79 -17.30
C VAL A 98 -5.49 13.57 -16.16
N ALA A 99 -6.15 13.59 -15.00
CA ALA A 99 -5.58 14.15 -13.79
C ALA A 99 -4.40 13.31 -13.28
N ILE A 100 -3.51 13.92 -12.51
CA ILE A 100 -2.56 13.24 -11.63
C ILE A 100 -3.20 13.30 -10.23
N THR A 101 -4.07 12.33 -9.93
CA THR A 101 -4.91 12.39 -8.72
C THR A 101 -4.09 12.30 -7.45
N ALA A 102 -2.95 11.60 -7.46
CA ALA A 102 -2.01 11.61 -6.33
C ALA A 102 -1.55 13.04 -5.96
N LYS A 103 -1.28 13.91 -6.97
CA LYS A 103 -0.95 15.32 -6.72
C LYS A 103 -2.14 16.13 -6.21
N VAL A 104 -3.35 15.81 -6.67
CA VAL A 104 -4.56 16.47 -6.15
C VAL A 104 -4.73 16.17 -4.67
N VAL A 105 -4.60 14.90 -4.26
CA VAL A 105 -4.67 14.48 -2.86
C VAL A 105 -3.57 15.13 -2.02
N ALA A 106 -2.32 15.17 -2.53
CA ALA A 106 -1.22 15.85 -1.85
C ALA A 106 -1.52 17.34 -1.59
N ASN A 107 -2.06 18.04 -2.58
CA ASN A 107 -2.46 19.45 -2.44
C ASN A 107 -3.59 19.61 -1.41
N MET A 108 -4.59 18.73 -1.42
CA MET A 108 -5.71 18.79 -0.46
C MET A 108 -5.21 18.61 0.97
N LEU A 109 -4.39 17.59 1.24
CA LEU A 109 -3.81 17.33 2.57
C LEU A 109 -2.98 18.52 3.06
N THR A 110 -2.14 19.08 2.19
CA THR A 110 -1.33 20.25 2.54
C THR A 110 -2.21 21.46 2.82
N SER A 111 -3.21 21.74 1.96
CA SER A 111 -4.07 22.93 2.06
C SER A 111 -4.96 22.92 3.29
N VAL A 112 -5.47 21.76 3.71
CA VAL A 112 -6.30 21.66 4.90
C VAL A 112 -5.49 21.86 6.18
N GLY A 113 -4.17 21.68 6.14
CA GLY A 113 -3.27 22.00 7.26
C GLY A 113 -2.51 20.82 7.86
N VAL A 114 -2.36 19.72 7.13
CA VAL A 114 -1.42 18.65 7.51
C VAL A 114 0.00 19.21 7.48
N ASN A 115 0.75 18.99 8.56
CA ASN A 115 2.14 19.44 8.68
C ASN A 115 3.15 18.37 8.28
N ARG A 116 2.79 17.11 8.29
CA ARG A 116 3.62 15.96 7.96
C ARG A 116 2.76 14.78 7.52
N LEU A 117 3.18 14.06 6.51
CA LEU A 117 2.59 12.78 6.10
C LEU A 117 3.51 11.64 6.54
N LEU A 118 2.95 10.63 7.17
CA LEU A 118 3.57 9.34 7.40
C LEU A 118 2.75 8.31 6.63
N THR A 119 3.39 7.53 5.78
CA THR A 119 2.72 6.53 4.94
C THR A 119 3.60 5.28 4.80
N MET A 120 3.04 4.22 4.24
CA MET A 120 3.76 2.96 4.08
C MET A 120 3.75 2.52 2.61
N ASP A 121 4.90 2.12 2.08
CA ASP A 121 5.10 1.57 0.73
C ASP A 121 4.28 2.30 -0.34
N LEU A 122 4.60 3.56 -0.59
CA LEU A 122 4.01 4.31 -1.70
C LEU A 122 4.17 3.54 -3.01
N HIS A 123 3.14 3.56 -3.84
CA HIS A 123 3.16 2.94 -5.16
C HIS A 123 4.38 3.38 -6.01
N SER A 124 4.83 4.60 -5.78
CA SER A 124 5.99 5.18 -6.44
C SER A 124 6.66 6.19 -5.50
N ASP A 125 7.96 6.07 -5.29
CA ASP A 125 8.71 6.93 -4.36
C ASP A 125 8.67 8.42 -4.75
N GLN A 126 8.53 8.73 -6.04
CA GLN A 126 8.44 10.12 -6.49
C GLN A 126 7.17 10.84 -6.01
N ILE A 127 6.15 10.14 -5.52
CA ILE A 127 4.94 10.75 -4.94
C ILE A 127 5.31 11.62 -3.73
N GLN A 128 6.38 11.31 -3.01
CA GLN A 128 6.91 12.15 -1.94
C GLN A 128 7.17 13.58 -2.42
N GLY A 129 7.64 13.74 -3.65
CA GLY A 129 7.88 15.05 -4.27
C GLY A 129 6.62 15.82 -4.68
N PHE A 130 5.41 15.23 -4.52
CA PHE A 130 4.15 15.95 -4.76
C PHE A 130 3.72 16.79 -3.56
N PHE A 131 4.30 16.55 -2.40
CA PHE A 131 3.99 17.24 -1.16
C PHE A 131 4.99 18.37 -0.92
N ASP A 132 4.48 19.50 -0.44
CA ASP A 132 5.30 20.62 0.04
C ASP A 132 5.57 20.53 1.56
N ILE A 133 5.15 19.44 2.18
CA ILE A 133 5.38 19.09 3.58
C ILE A 133 6.26 17.85 3.66
N PRO A 134 6.94 17.60 4.80
CA PRO A 134 7.71 16.38 5.01
C PRO A 134 6.87 15.11 4.84
N VAL A 135 7.42 14.12 4.16
CA VAL A 135 6.81 12.79 3.96
C VAL A 135 7.77 11.72 4.45
N ASP A 136 7.28 10.87 5.36
CA ASP A 136 7.95 9.65 5.76
C ASP A 136 7.29 8.46 5.07
N ASN A 137 7.94 7.90 4.07
CA ASN A 137 7.54 6.66 3.45
C ASN A 137 8.24 5.50 4.16
N ILE A 138 7.50 4.74 4.97
CA ILE A 138 8.01 3.57 5.70
C ILE A 138 7.87 2.35 4.81
N TYR A 139 8.89 1.50 4.78
CA TYR A 139 8.87 0.25 4.00
C TYR A 139 8.50 -0.93 4.88
N ALA A 140 7.50 -1.72 4.48
CA ALA A 140 7.12 -2.97 5.14
C ALA A 140 8.09 -4.12 4.81
N THR A 141 8.96 -3.95 3.82
CA THR A 141 9.91 -4.97 3.38
C THR A 141 10.63 -5.68 4.53
N PRO A 142 11.19 -5.02 5.56
CA PRO A 142 11.85 -5.72 6.66
C PRO A 142 10.93 -6.71 7.39
N ILE A 143 9.68 -6.32 7.63
CA ILE A 143 8.68 -7.16 8.33
C ILE A 143 8.29 -8.36 7.46
N LEU A 144 8.04 -8.10 6.17
CA LEU A 144 7.69 -9.16 5.21
C LEU A 144 8.83 -10.15 5.03
N LEU A 145 10.08 -9.69 5.02
CA LEU A 145 11.27 -10.56 4.93
C LEU A 145 11.48 -11.37 6.20
N ASP A 146 11.27 -10.80 7.37
CA ASP A 146 11.34 -11.53 8.64
C ASP A 146 10.33 -12.67 8.68
N GLU A 147 9.11 -12.43 8.20
CA GLU A 147 8.08 -13.48 8.10
C GLU A 147 8.46 -14.55 7.07
N LEU A 148 8.93 -14.13 5.91
CA LEU A 148 9.36 -15.04 4.84
C LEU A 148 10.53 -15.95 5.28
N LEU A 149 11.48 -15.43 6.05
CA LEU A 149 12.60 -16.21 6.60
C LEU A 149 12.15 -17.28 7.59
N LYS A 150 11.08 -17.05 8.36
CA LYS A 150 10.49 -18.04 9.27
C LYS A 150 9.91 -19.24 8.52
N GLN A 151 9.41 -19.04 7.29
CA GLN A 151 8.81 -20.09 6.46
C GLN A 151 9.82 -21.10 5.93
N LYS A 152 11.12 -20.76 5.89
CA LYS A 152 12.22 -21.64 5.46
C LYS A 152 11.97 -22.31 4.09
N TYR A 153 11.47 -21.56 3.13
CA TYR A 153 11.25 -22.06 1.77
C TYR A 153 12.56 -22.57 1.15
N GLU A 154 12.50 -23.76 0.57
CA GLU A 154 13.62 -24.34 -0.19
C GLU A 154 13.67 -23.75 -1.60
N ASP A 155 14.87 -23.63 -2.17
CA ASP A 155 15.13 -23.15 -3.53
C ASP A 155 14.31 -21.89 -3.90
N LEU A 156 14.34 -20.89 -3.00
CA LEU A 156 13.57 -19.67 -3.15
C LEU A 156 14.11 -18.81 -4.30
N VAL A 157 13.20 -18.27 -5.11
CA VAL A 157 13.46 -17.20 -6.07
C VAL A 157 12.46 -16.07 -5.85
N VAL A 158 12.96 -14.83 -5.71
CA VAL A 158 12.10 -13.65 -5.64
C VAL A 158 11.63 -13.27 -7.04
N VAL A 159 10.35 -12.97 -7.18
CA VAL A 159 9.73 -12.64 -8.47
C VAL A 159 9.14 -11.24 -8.45
N SER A 160 9.51 -10.43 -9.43
CA SER A 160 8.81 -9.18 -9.72
C SER A 160 7.61 -9.47 -10.64
N PRO A 161 6.38 -9.09 -10.25
CA PRO A 161 5.19 -9.36 -11.08
C PRO A 161 5.12 -8.51 -12.35
N ASP A 162 5.94 -7.48 -12.45
CA ASP A 162 6.09 -6.63 -13.64
C ASP A 162 7.43 -5.86 -13.61
N VAL A 163 7.68 -5.07 -14.66
CA VAL A 163 8.92 -4.28 -14.78
C VAL A 163 8.98 -3.14 -13.74
N GLY A 164 7.83 -2.62 -13.29
CA GLY A 164 7.76 -1.53 -12.30
C GLY A 164 8.23 -1.96 -10.91
N GLY A 165 7.92 -3.19 -10.49
CA GLY A 165 8.27 -3.74 -9.18
C GLY A 165 9.71 -4.26 -9.05
N VAL A 166 10.52 -4.23 -10.13
CA VAL A 166 11.87 -4.84 -10.15
C VAL A 166 12.80 -4.29 -9.07
N VAL A 167 12.73 -3.00 -8.76
CA VAL A 167 13.60 -2.38 -7.74
C VAL A 167 13.32 -3.00 -6.37
N ARG A 168 12.04 -3.12 -5.99
CA ARG A 168 11.60 -3.74 -4.73
C ARG A 168 12.01 -5.21 -4.66
N ALA A 169 11.66 -5.99 -5.69
CA ALA A 169 11.99 -7.40 -5.76
C ALA A 169 13.50 -7.65 -5.70
N ARG A 170 14.31 -6.83 -6.36
CA ARG A 170 15.77 -6.91 -6.31
C ARG A 170 16.32 -6.63 -4.92
N ALA A 171 15.77 -5.64 -4.21
CA ALA A 171 16.17 -5.33 -2.84
C ALA A 171 15.88 -6.52 -1.90
N ALA A 172 14.70 -7.14 -2.03
CA ALA A 172 14.33 -8.33 -1.28
C ALA A 172 15.23 -9.53 -1.62
N ALA A 173 15.46 -9.83 -2.89
CA ALA A 173 16.34 -10.91 -3.35
C ALA A 173 17.75 -10.77 -2.78
N LYS A 174 18.29 -9.54 -2.79
CA LYS A 174 19.63 -9.27 -2.23
C LYS A 174 19.71 -9.56 -0.72
N GLN A 175 18.67 -9.18 0.05
CA GLN A 175 18.65 -9.44 1.49
C GLN A 175 18.47 -10.92 1.83
N LEU A 176 17.74 -11.65 0.99
CA LEU A 176 17.53 -13.09 1.14
C LEU A 176 18.69 -13.95 0.57
N GLY A 177 19.65 -13.35 -0.14
CA GLY A 177 20.68 -14.07 -0.86
C GLY A 177 20.12 -15.00 -1.96
N SER A 178 18.97 -14.63 -2.55
CA SER A 178 18.26 -15.43 -3.56
C SER A 178 18.39 -14.83 -4.95
N ASP A 179 18.07 -15.66 -5.97
CA ASP A 179 17.93 -15.19 -7.34
C ASP A 179 16.68 -14.30 -7.52
N LEU A 180 16.65 -13.57 -8.62
CA LEU A 180 15.56 -12.72 -9.05
C LEU A 180 15.00 -13.19 -10.40
N ALA A 181 13.69 -13.38 -10.49
CA ALA A 181 13.00 -13.51 -11.76
C ALA A 181 12.07 -12.31 -12.01
N ILE A 182 11.77 -12.01 -13.26
CA ILE A 182 10.94 -10.89 -13.67
C ILE A 182 9.89 -11.38 -14.66
N ILE A 183 8.63 -10.99 -14.45
CA ILE A 183 7.56 -11.25 -15.41
C ILE A 183 7.43 -10.03 -16.33
N ASP A 184 7.84 -10.18 -17.59
CA ASP A 184 7.68 -9.16 -18.63
C ASP A 184 6.37 -9.40 -19.38
N LYS A 185 5.43 -8.47 -19.21
CA LYS A 185 4.09 -8.52 -19.81
C LYS A 185 4.08 -7.75 -21.12
N ARG A 186 4.03 -8.47 -22.25
CA ARG A 186 3.94 -7.85 -23.57
C ARG A 186 2.57 -8.06 -24.19
N ARG A 187 2.01 -6.99 -24.73
CA ARG A 187 0.87 -7.04 -25.64
C ARG A 187 1.42 -6.82 -27.04
N PRO A 188 1.64 -7.86 -27.85
CA PRO A 188 2.24 -7.70 -29.19
C PRO A 188 1.34 -6.88 -30.14
N LYS A 189 0.01 -6.92 -29.96
CA LYS A 189 -0.98 -6.12 -30.72
C LYS A 189 -2.25 -5.89 -29.89
N PRO A 190 -3.05 -4.85 -30.18
CA PRO A 190 -4.40 -4.71 -29.63
C PRO A 190 -5.21 -5.99 -29.91
N ASN A 191 -5.98 -6.47 -28.92
CA ASN A 191 -6.82 -7.67 -28.97
C ASN A 191 -6.09 -9.03 -29.13
N VAL A 192 -4.77 -9.08 -28.92
CA VAL A 192 -4.02 -10.34 -28.80
C VAL A 192 -3.82 -10.66 -27.33
N ALA A 193 -3.87 -11.95 -26.98
CA ALA A 193 -3.60 -12.43 -25.63
C ALA A 193 -2.28 -11.89 -25.08
N LYS A 194 -2.24 -11.52 -23.83
CA LYS A 194 -1.00 -11.12 -23.15
C LYS A 194 -0.02 -12.28 -23.17
N VAL A 195 1.17 -12.05 -23.68
CA VAL A 195 2.28 -12.98 -23.52
C VAL A 195 3.04 -12.58 -22.27
N MET A 196 3.18 -13.51 -21.35
CA MET A 196 4.04 -13.36 -20.17
C MET A 196 5.35 -14.06 -20.45
N ASN A 197 6.42 -13.30 -20.52
CA ASN A 197 7.78 -13.82 -20.64
C ASN A 197 8.44 -13.78 -19.27
N ILE A 198 8.95 -14.90 -18.80
CA ILE A 198 9.68 -14.99 -17.53
C ILE A 198 11.17 -14.89 -17.82
N ILE A 199 11.81 -13.91 -17.21
CA ILE A 199 13.25 -13.71 -17.25
C ILE A 199 13.82 -14.22 -15.92
N GLY A 200 14.63 -15.26 -15.96
CA GLY A 200 15.16 -15.99 -14.79
C GLY A 200 14.65 -17.43 -14.76
N ASP A 201 15.29 -18.26 -13.94
CA ASP A 201 14.93 -19.66 -13.77
C ASP A 201 13.98 -19.85 -12.59
N VAL A 202 12.81 -20.44 -12.86
CA VAL A 202 11.75 -20.69 -11.87
C VAL A 202 11.37 -22.16 -11.77
N SER A 203 11.96 -23.01 -12.63
CA SER A 203 11.59 -24.43 -12.74
C SER A 203 12.01 -25.20 -11.49
N GLY A 204 11.07 -25.91 -10.88
CA GLY A 204 11.25 -26.68 -9.65
C GLY A 204 11.38 -25.86 -8.38
N ARG A 205 11.33 -24.53 -8.46
CA ARG A 205 11.63 -23.59 -7.37
C ARG A 205 10.39 -23.09 -6.64
N THR A 206 10.60 -22.57 -5.44
CA THR A 206 9.59 -21.79 -4.71
C THR A 206 9.69 -20.32 -5.14
N CYS A 207 8.67 -19.84 -5.85
CA CYS A 207 8.57 -18.46 -6.34
C CYS A 207 7.86 -17.57 -5.32
N VAL A 208 8.54 -16.49 -4.89
CA VAL A 208 7.98 -15.48 -3.97
C VAL A 208 7.75 -14.18 -4.73
N ILE A 209 6.49 -13.89 -5.05
CA ILE A 209 6.11 -12.63 -5.69
C ILE A 209 6.11 -11.52 -4.64
N MET A 210 6.82 -10.41 -4.90
CA MET A 210 6.86 -9.23 -4.02
C MET A 210 6.21 -8.05 -4.72
N ASP A 211 5.16 -7.48 -4.10
CA ASP A 211 4.45 -6.31 -4.64
C ASP A 211 4.15 -5.28 -3.53
N ASP A 212 3.75 -4.05 -3.90
CA ASP A 212 3.27 -3.05 -2.94
C ASP A 212 1.83 -3.32 -2.53
N MET A 213 1.02 -3.76 -3.47
CA MET A 213 -0.41 -3.96 -3.21
C MET A 213 -1.02 -5.08 -4.04
N VAL A 214 -2.09 -5.66 -3.50
CA VAL A 214 -3.01 -6.53 -4.23
C VAL A 214 -4.36 -5.83 -4.29
N ASP A 215 -4.73 -5.34 -5.49
CA ASP A 215 -6.02 -4.67 -5.73
C ASP A 215 -7.04 -5.68 -6.28
N THR A 216 -7.28 -5.75 -7.57
CA THR A 216 -8.22 -6.71 -8.18
C THR A 216 -7.68 -8.14 -8.28
N ALA A 217 -6.43 -8.36 -7.93
CA ALA A 217 -5.68 -9.61 -8.02
C ALA A 217 -5.49 -10.20 -9.43
N ASN A 218 -5.97 -9.53 -10.49
CA ASN A 218 -5.81 -10.04 -11.88
C ASN A 218 -4.33 -10.28 -12.21
N THR A 219 -3.50 -9.26 -11.97
CA THR A 219 -2.06 -9.31 -12.26
C THR A 219 -1.36 -10.42 -11.48
N LEU A 220 -1.72 -10.56 -10.20
CA LEU A 220 -1.14 -11.56 -9.30
C LEU A 220 -1.51 -12.98 -9.73
N CYS A 221 -2.79 -13.24 -10.01
CA CYS A 221 -3.24 -14.57 -10.43
C CYS A 221 -2.70 -14.95 -11.81
N GLU A 222 -2.65 -14.00 -12.77
CA GLU A 222 -2.00 -14.22 -14.06
C GLU A 222 -0.50 -14.54 -13.91
N ALA A 223 0.19 -13.87 -12.98
CA ALA A 223 1.59 -14.11 -12.67
C ALA A 223 1.78 -15.50 -12.05
N ALA A 224 0.93 -15.90 -11.10
CA ALA A 224 0.98 -17.22 -10.48
C ALA A 224 0.80 -18.34 -11.51
N ALA A 225 -0.21 -18.22 -12.39
CA ALA A 225 -0.45 -19.18 -13.47
C ALA A 225 0.76 -19.27 -14.43
N ALA A 226 1.35 -18.13 -14.80
CA ALA A 226 2.53 -18.12 -15.66
C ALA A 226 3.72 -18.82 -15.01
N LEU A 227 3.97 -18.61 -13.72
CA LEU A 227 5.05 -19.27 -12.97
C LEU A 227 4.81 -20.78 -12.87
N LYS A 228 3.60 -21.22 -12.54
CA LYS A 228 3.24 -22.66 -12.51
C LYS A 228 3.41 -23.33 -13.88
N ASN A 229 2.97 -22.65 -14.93
CA ASN A 229 3.13 -23.15 -16.32
C ASN A 229 4.61 -23.25 -16.76
N ASN A 230 5.51 -22.50 -16.10
CA ASN A 230 6.95 -22.58 -16.32
C ASN A 230 7.65 -23.49 -15.28
N GLY A 231 6.89 -24.33 -14.59
CA GLY A 231 7.42 -25.38 -13.72
C GLY A 231 7.72 -24.97 -12.29
N ALA A 232 7.23 -23.82 -11.81
CA ALA A 232 7.39 -23.45 -10.41
C ALA A 232 6.72 -24.50 -9.48
N LYS A 233 7.46 -24.95 -8.45
CA LYS A 233 6.98 -25.93 -7.46
C LYS A 233 5.89 -25.30 -6.57
N LYS A 234 6.15 -24.11 -6.05
CA LYS A 234 5.25 -23.32 -5.19
C LYS A 234 5.29 -21.87 -5.62
N VAL A 235 4.13 -21.19 -5.54
CA VAL A 235 4.02 -19.75 -5.81
C VAL A 235 3.32 -19.07 -4.64
N VAL A 236 4.04 -18.22 -3.93
CA VAL A 236 3.51 -17.40 -2.83
C VAL A 236 3.65 -15.93 -3.16
N ALA A 237 2.80 -15.09 -2.59
CA ALA A 237 2.89 -13.66 -2.77
C ALA A 237 2.94 -12.94 -1.42
N TYR A 238 3.73 -11.89 -1.37
CA TYR A 238 3.84 -10.97 -0.24
C TYR A 238 3.54 -9.56 -0.72
N ALA A 239 2.60 -8.89 -0.07
CA ALA A 239 2.23 -7.53 -0.40
C ALA A 239 1.92 -6.71 0.85
N THR A 240 2.22 -5.42 0.81
CA THR A 240 1.98 -4.53 1.93
C THR A 240 0.51 -4.14 2.07
N HIS A 241 -0.18 -3.93 0.93
CA HIS A 241 -1.54 -3.39 0.94
C HIS A 241 -2.56 -4.36 0.34
N PRO A 242 -3.38 -5.04 1.16
CA PRO A 242 -4.49 -5.86 0.70
C PRO A 242 -5.71 -4.98 0.37
N VAL A 243 -5.67 -4.29 -0.77
CA VAL A 243 -6.80 -3.47 -1.22
C VAL A 243 -8.01 -4.34 -1.56
N LEU A 244 -7.78 -5.47 -2.20
CA LEU A 244 -8.72 -6.57 -2.46
C LEU A 244 -10.08 -6.11 -3.04
N SER A 245 -10.04 -5.23 -4.03
CA SER A 245 -11.24 -4.65 -4.64
C SER A 245 -12.07 -5.68 -5.42
N GLY A 246 -13.39 -5.53 -5.35
CA GLY A 246 -14.33 -6.37 -6.10
C GLY A 246 -14.22 -7.85 -5.72
N ASN A 247 -14.09 -8.73 -6.70
CA ASN A 247 -14.00 -10.18 -6.50
C ASN A 247 -12.56 -10.69 -6.33
N ALA A 248 -11.65 -9.88 -5.76
CA ALA A 248 -10.25 -10.25 -5.63
C ALA A 248 -10.03 -11.50 -4.78
N ALA A 249 -10.74 -11.63 -3.66
CA ALA A 249 -10.64 -12.79 -2.77
C ALA A 249 -11.03 -14.09 -3.49
N ASP A 250 -12.18 -14.11 -4.16
CA ASP A 250 -12.65 -15.28 -4.92
C ASP A 250 -11.67 -15.63 -6.05
N ARG A 251 -11.11 -14.62 -6.70
CA ARG A 251 -10.11 -14.83 -7.77
C ARG A 251 -8.83 -15.45 -7.24
N ILE A 252 -8.35 -15.01 -6.08
CA ILE A 252 -7.17 -15.59 -5.43
C ILE A 252 -7.44 -17.04 -5.03
N MET A 253 -8.57 -17.31 -4.39
CA MET A 253 -8.94 -18.68 -3.95
C MET A 253 -9.06 -19.67 -5.12
N ASN A 254 -9.43 -19.19 -6.32
CA ASN A 254 -9.57 -20.01 -7.52
C ASN A 254 -8.35 -19.91 -8.45
N SER A 255 -7.21 -19.45 -7.99
CA SER A 255 -5.99 -19.27 -8.79
C SER A 255 -4.93 -20.33 -8.48
N ASP A 256 -3.84 -20.29 -9.24
CA ASP A 256 -2.64 -21.11 -9.02
C ASP A 256 -1.71 -20.56 -7.91
N LEU A 257 -2.14 -19.52 -7.19
CA LEU A 257 -1.40 -18.97 -6.07
C LEU A 257 -1.58 -19.89 -4.86
N ASP A 258 -0.49 -20.37 -4.29
CA ASP A 258 -0.54 -21.27 -3.12
C ASP A 258 -0.82 -20.51 -1.81
N GLU A 259 -0.37 -19.24 -1.72
CA GLU A 259 -0.49 -18.45 -0.49
C GLU A 259 -0.36 -16.95 -0.79
N LEU A 260 -1.16 -16.13 -0.10
CA LEU A 260 -1.01 -14.66 -0.05
C LEU A 260 -0.76 -14.24 1.39
N VAL A 261 0.34 -13.50 1.61
CA VAL A 261 0.70 -12.88 2.89
C VAL A 261 0.61 -11.36 2.74
N VAL A 262 -0.06 -10.69 3.67
CA VAL A 262 -0.29 -9.24 3.69
C VAL A 262 -0.09 -8.67 5.08
#